data_af104b5f7af00b59035550bb338cf1e4
#
_entry.id   af104b5f7af00b59035550bb338cf1e4
#
_cell.length_a   1.000
_cell.length_b   1.000
_cell.length_c   1.000
_cell.angle_alpha   90.00
_cell.angle_beta   90.00
_cell.angle_gamma   90.00
#
_symmetry.space_group_name_H-M   'P 1'
#
loop_
_entity.id
_entity.type
_entity.pdbx_description
1 polymer ?
#
loop_
_entity_poly.entity_id
_entity_poly.type
_entity_poly.pdbx_seq_one_letter_code
_entity_poly.pdbx_strand_id
1 'polypeptide(L)'
;MILSFYQMVKGDVSFRLPQGMFSPEQISLMKQAKCIILPPICRSVHYWFCKKFAPVFPCMDTRFHFPGKVGHIFLFELAGIPYPPTKVYHGLEEFKKRQAEGEKLFEYPFVVKWSKGGGGVFVHLVKNEKELFYILEQFRGYEKKGPSFIIQPYIEHDHCDLRVVVIGNRFLTYWRCQQTPGEFRSNVSRGAKIFYNLNPKLEQKAISLTKKLCQKTGINLAAMDIMFSKDKKPFFLEINYGFGVHGLGGFQRYKEILNEEVKTWINSVLKNNDKKSVI
;
A
#
# COMPACT_ATOMS: atom_id res chain seq x y z
N MET A 1 -30.08 -0.99 3.49
CA MET A 1 -29.48 0.18 4.17
C MET A 1 -27.96 0.15 3.95
N ILE A 2 -27.37 1.31 3.70
CA ILE A 2 -25.93 1.53 3.56
C ILE A 2 -25.44 2.19 4.87
N LEU A 3 -24.52 1.54 5.57
CA LEU A 3 -23.98 2.04 6.83
C LEU A 3 -22.56 2.60 6.59
N SER A 4 -22.32 3.87 6.96
CA SER A 4 -21.02 4.50 6.81
C SER A 4 -20.40 4.89 8.15
N PHE A 5 -19.13 4.50 8.33
CA PHE A 5 -18.25 4.98 9.41
C PHE A 5 -17.16 5.93 8.88
N TYR A 6 -17.25 6.33 7.61
CA TYR A 6 -16.29 7.20 6.96
C TYR A 6 -16.90 8.57 6.65
N GLN A 7 -16.47 9.60 7.37
CA GLN A 7 -17.03 10.95 7.30
C GLN A 7 -17.00 11.58 5.88
N MET A 8 -16.15 11.08 4.99
CA MET A 8 -16.05 11.59 3.61
C MET A 8 -17.11 10.98 2.69
N VAL A 9 -17.75 9.89 3.09
CA VAL A 9 -18.75 9.16 2.30
C VAL A 9 -20.00 8.97 3.12
N LYS A 10 -21.10 9.56 2.68
CA LYS A 10 -22.41 9.43 3.36
C LYS A 10 -23.07 8.10 2.97
N GLY A 11 -23.59 7.38 3.99
CA GLY A 11 -24.53 6.27 3.83
C GLY A 11 -25.96 6.72 4.17
N ASP A 12 -26.91 5.78 4.18
CA ASP A 12 -28.28 6.00 4.69
C ASP A 12 -28.21 6.36 6.16
N VAL A 13 -27.32 5.67 6.91
CA VAL A 13 -26.95 5.99 8.28
C VAL A 13 -25.43 6.15 8.36
N SER A 14 -24.98 7.18 9.07
CA SER A 14 -23.56 7.50 9.18
C SER A 14 -23.16 7.78 10.62
N PHE A 15 -22.07 7.16 11.05
CA PHE A 15 -21.42 7.37 12.34
C PHE A 15 -19.94 7.74 12.16
N ARG A 16 -19.34 8.27 13.19
CA ARG A 16 -17.88 8.28 13.32
C ARG A 16 -17.42 6.89 13.75
N LEU A 17 -16.34 6.39 13.15
CA LEU A 17 -15.75 5.11 13.57
C LEU A 17 -15.33 5.21 15.04
N PRO A 18 -15.81 4.31 15.95
CA PRO A 18 -15.45 4.35 17.36
C PRO A 18 -13.96 4.00 17.55
N GLN A 19 -13.37 4.50 18.63
CA GLN A 19 -12.01 4.12 19.00
C GLN A 19 -11.93 2.72 19.65
N GLY A 20 -13.01 2.31 20.33
CA GLY A 20 -13.18 1.04 21.03
C GLY A 20 -14.23 0.15 20.36
N MET A 21 -15.09 -0.45 21.17
CA MET A 21 -16.20 -1.28 20.71
C MET A 21 -17.30 -0.46 20.04
N PHE A 22 -18.03 -1.09 19.13
CA PHE A 22 -19.27 -0.55 18.57
C PHE A 22 -20.40 -0.57 19.61
N SER A 23 -21.27 0.42 19.57
CA SER A 23 -22.46 0.45 20.45
C SER A 23 -23.47 -0.64 20.05
N PRO A 24 -24.37 -1.05 20.96
CA PRO A 24 -25.46 -1.99 20.65
C PRO A 24 -26.30 -1.53 19.45
N GLU A 25 -26.57 -0.23 19.33
CA GLU A 25 -27.27 0.38 18.20
C GLU A 25 -26.49 0.17 16.90
N GLN A 26 -25.19 0.50 16.88
CA GLN A 26 -24.34 0.31 15.70
C GLN A 26 -24.30 -1.15 15.26
N ILE A 27 -24.21 -2.10 16.21
CA ILE A 27 -24.22 -3.54 15.92
C ILE A 27 -25.59 -3.96 15.35
N SER A 28 -26.68 -3.46 15.89
CA SER A 28 -28.03 -3.72 15.36
C SER A 28 -28.18 -3.25 13.92
N LEU A 29 -27.67 -2.06 13.60
CA LEU A 29 -27.67 -1.51 12.24
C LEU A 29 -26.76 -2.28 11.29
N MET A 30 -25.60 -2.78 11.76
CA MET A 30 -24.73 -3.63 10.95
C MET A 30 -25.41 -4.91 10.49
N LYS A 31 -26.25 -5.54 11.35
CA LYS A 31 -27.03 -6.74 11.00
C LYS A 31 -28.03 -6.50 9.87
N GLN A 32 -28.46 -5.27 9.67
CA GLN A 32 -29.41 -4.86 8.64
C GLN A 32 -28.73 -4.22 7.42
N ALA A 33 -27.41 -3.99 7.49
CA ALA A 33 -26.68 -3.31 6.45
C ALA A 33 -26.52 -4.20 5.21
N LYS A 34 -26.78 -3.66 4.02
CA LYS A 34 -26.45 -4.30 2.75
C LYS A 34 -24.96 -4.14 2.41
N CYS A 35 -24.34 -3.07 2.88
CA CYS A 35 -22.89 -2.85 2.83
C CYS A 35 -22.46 -1.83 3.89
N ILE A 36 -21.17 -1.85 4.23
CA ILE A 36 -20.55 -0.98 5.25
C ILE A 36 -19.35 -0.25 4.63
N ILE A 37 -19.26 1.06 4.89
CA ILE A 37 -18.17 1.91 4.44
C ILE A 37 -17.28 2.24 5.65
N LEU A 38 -15.98 1.92 5.54
CA LEU A 38 -14.98 2.22 6.56
C LEU A 38 -13.94 3.23 6.03
N PRO A 39 -13.30 4.02 6.90
CA PRO A 39 -12.14 4.80 6.48
C PRO A 39 -10.97 3.88 6.09
N PRO A 40 -10.10 4.29 5.14
CA PRO A 40 -8.98 3.48 4.68
C PRO A 40 -7.95 3.19 5.78
N ILE A 41 -7.96 4.01 6.84
CA ILE A 41 -7.13 3.84 8.02
C ILE A 41 -8.05 3.48 9.20
N CYS A 42 -8.16 2.19 9.50
CA CYS A 42 -8.85 1.67 10.67
C CYS A 42 -8.05 0.51 11.29
N ARG A 43 -8.44 0.09 12.49
CA ARG A 43 -7.86 -1.09 13.14
C ARG A 43 -8.41 -2.37 12.48
N SER A 44 -7.58 -3.42 12.42
CA SER A 44 -7.98 -4.72 11.84
C SER A 44 -9.22 -5.30 12.52
N VAL A 45 -9.34 -5.17 13.85
CA VAL A 45 -10.50 -5.64 14.59
C VAL A 45 -11.81 -4.99 14.12
N HIS A 46 -11.82 -3.68 13.85
CA HIS A 46 -13.02 -3.01 13.33
C HIS A 46 -13.38 -3.51 11.92
N TYR A 47 -12.36 -3.68 11.05
CA TYR A 47 -12.57 -4.18 9.70
C TYR A 47 -13.17 -5.59 9.70
N TRP A 48 -12.53 -6.51 10.43
CA TRP A 48 -12.99 -7.91 10.48
C TRP A 48 -14.35 -8.04 11.15
N PHE A 49 -14.63 -7.24 12.18
CA PHE A 49 -15.93 -7.21 12.83
C PHE A 49 -17.02 -6.76 11.84
N CYS A 50 -16.85 -5.63 11.17
CA CYS A 50 -17.80 -5.14 10.16
C CYS A 50 -18.02 -6.14 9.01
N LYS A 51 -16.95 -6.76 8.54
CA LYS A 51 -16.98 -7.72 7.44
C LYS A 51 -17.81 -8.98 7.74
N LYS A 52 -18.04 -9.30 9.01
CA LYS A 52 -18.93 -10.39 9.43
C LYS A 52 -20.40 -10.12 9.12
N PHE A 53 -20.80 -8.88 9.00
CA PHE A 53 -22.20 -8.51 8.82
C PHE A 53 -22.54 -8.23 7.35
N ALA A 54 -21.66 -7.55 6.64
CA ALA A 54 -21.90 -7.12 5.26
C ALA A 54 -20.60 -6.91 4.47
N PRO A 55 -20.65 -6.86 3.13
CA PRO A 55 -19.52 -6.41 2.31
C PRO A 55 -19.02 -5.04 2.76
N VAL A 56 -17.69 -4.88 2.80
CA VAL A 56 -17.02 -3.66 3.29
C VAL A 56 -16.23 -2.97 2.18
N PHE A 57 -16.37 -1.67 2.07
CA PHE A 57 -15.47 -0.80 1.32
C PHE A 57 -14.64 0.06 2.28
N PRO A 58 -13.32 0.22 2.06
CA PRO A 58 -12.51 -0.49 1.09
C PRO A 58 -12.21 -1.94 1.51
N CYS A 59 -11.84 -2.79 0.55
CA CYS A 59 -11.29 -4.11 0.84
C CYS A 59 -9.89 -3.97 1.43
N MET A 60 -9.73 -4.40 2.68
CA MET A 60 -8.47 -4.32 3.43
C MET A 60 -7.89 -5.68 3.81
N ASP A 61 -8.34 -6.77 3.20
CA ASP A 61 -7.89 -8.13 3.50
C ASP A 61 -6.37 -8.23 3.40
N THR A 62 -5.82 -7.84 2.27
CA THR A 62 -4.38 -7.91 2.03
C THR A 62 -3.58 -6.97 2.93
N ARG A 63 -4.13 -5.82 3.31
CA ARG A 63 -3.49 -4.92 4.27
C ARG A 63 -3.21 -5.58 5.60
N PHE A 64 -4.13 -6.42 6.06
CA PHE A 64 -4.03 -7.06 7.37
C PHE A 64 -3.38 -8.43 7.32
N HIS A 65 -3.50 -9.18 6.20
CA HIS A 65 -2.81 -10.45 6.02
C HIS A 65 -1.34 -10.30 5.61
N PHE A 66 -1.00 -9.25 4.86
CA PHE A 66 0.34 -8.98 4.35
C PHE A 66 0.86 -7.60 4.78
N PRO A 67 1.04 -7.36 6.10
CA PRO A 67 1.41 -6.05 6.60
C PRO A 67 2.87 -5.69 6.31
N GLY A 68 3.10 -4.40 6.02
CA GLY A 68 4.44 -3.84 5.84
C GLY A 68 5.16 -4.32 4.58
N LYS A 69 6.41 -3.89 4.41
CA LYS A 69 7.19 -4.19 3.20
C LYS A 69 7.46 -5.68 3.01
N VAL A 70 7.70 -6.41 4.11
CA VAL A 70 7.85 -7.87 4.07
C VAL A 70 6.58 -8.52 3.54
N GLY A 71 5.42 -8.16 4.10
CA GLY A 71 4.14 -8.69 3.62
C GLY A 71 3.88 -8.35 2.16
N HIS A 72 4.24 -7.14 1.70
CA HIS A 72 4.09 -6.76 0.30
C HIS A 72 4.92 -7.63 -0.65
N ILE A 73 6.15 -8.03 -0.27
CA ILE A 73 6.97 -8.94 -1.08
C ILE A 73 6.28 -10.29 -1.27
N PHE A 74 5.79 -10.91 -0.19
CA PHE A 74 5.02 -12.16 -0.28
C PHE A 74 3.77 -12.01 -1.14
N LEU A 75 3.06 -10.88 -1.01
CA LEU A 75 1.87 -10.61 -1.80
C LEU A 75 2.19 -10.44 -3.29
N PHE A 76 3.27 -9.74 -3.64
CA PHE A 76 3.70 -9.58 -5.03
C PHE A 76 4.09 -10.93 -5.65
N GLU A 77 4.81 -11.77 -4.92
CA GLU A 77 5.15 -13.13 -5.35
C GLU A 77 3.88 -13.95 -5.64
N LEU A 78 2.97 -14.06 -4.69
CA LEU A 78 1.70 -14.79 -4.84
C LEU A 78 0.85 -14.25 -6.00
N ALA A 79 0.87 -12.94 -6.23
CA ALA A 79 0.13 -12.31 -7.31
C ALA A 79 0.83 -12.39 -8.68
N GLY A 80 2.10 -12.81 -8.73
CA GLY A 80 2.93 -12.80 -9.94
C GLY A 80 3.13 -11.38 -10.47
N ILE A 81 3.46 -10.45 -9.57
CA ILE A 81 3.75 -9.03 -9.85
C ILE A 81 5.25 -8.80 -9.71
N PRO A 82 5.92 -8.15 -10.67
CA PRO A 82 7.35 -7.94 -10.61
C PRO A 82 7.73 -7.00 -9.45
N TYR A 83 8.74 -7.40 -8.69
CA TYR A 83 9.35 -6.62 -7.60
C TYR A 83 10.87 -6.82 -7.62
N PRO A 84 11.68 -5.94 -6.98
CA PRO A 84 13.13 -6.11 -6.93
C PRO A 84 13.52 -7.43 -6.26
N PRO A 85 14.57 -8.14 -6.70
CA PRO A 85 15.12 -9.27 -5.94
C PRO A 85 15.26 -8.90 -4.47
N THR A 86 14.77 -9.74 -3.57
CA THR A 86 14.61 -9.36 -2.16
C THR A 86 15.08 -10.46 -1.21
N LYS A 87 15.90 -10.08 -0.25
CA LYS A 87 16.21 -10.90 0.93
C LYS A 87 15.42 -10.35 2.11
N VAL A 88 14.72 -11.23 2.82
CA VAL A 88 13.89 -10.90 3.97
C VAL A 88 14.56 -11.41 5.24
N TYR A 89 14.55 -10.58 6.29
CA TYR A 89 15.07 -10.93 7.61
C TYR A 89 14.06 -10.52 8.68
N HIS A 90 13.78 -11.43 9.63
CA HIS A 90 12.85 -11.21 10.74
C HIS A 90 13.54 -10.69 12.01
N GLY A 91 14.62 -9.95 11.82
CA GLY A 91 15.39 -9.30 12.86
C GLY A 91 16.90 -9.45 12.64
N LEU A 92 17.66 -8.75 13.48
CA LEU A 92 19.11 -8.70 13.37
C LEU A 92 19.80 -10.04 13.69
N GLU A 93 19.23 -10.82 14.60
CA GLU A 93 19.81 -12.11 14.99
C GLU A 93 19.69 -13.14 13.85
N GLU A 94 18.57 -13.18 13.13
CA GLU A 94 18.45 -14.01 11.94
C GLU A 94 19.44 -13.58 10.87
N PHE A 95 19.57 -12.27 10.64
CA PHE A 95 20.55 -11.75 9.69
C PHE A 95 21.97 -12.22 10.03
N LYS A 96 22.41 -12.04 11.28
CA LYS A 96 23.74 -12.47 11.73
C LYS A 96 23.97 -13.97 11.57
N LYS A 97 22.97 -14.78 11.94
CA LYS A 97 23.01 -16.23 11.77
C LYS A 97 23.21 -16.62 10.32
N ARG A 98 22.38 -16.08 9.41
CA ARG A 98 22.47 -16.39 7.96
C ARG A 98 23.79 -15.92 7.34
N GLN A 99 24.36 -14.78 7.82
CA GLN A 99 25.70 -14.35 7.39
C GLN A 99 26.78 -15.30 7.88
N ALA A 100 26.70 -15.79 9.11
CA ALA A 100 27.64 -16.79 9.66
C ALA A 100 27.54 -18.14 8.93
N GLU A 101 26.38 -18.49 8.39
CA GLU A 101 26.11 -19.65 7.54
C GLU A 101 26.55 -19.45 6.07
N GLY A 102 27.14 -18.28 5.73
CA GLY A 102 27.70 -17.99 4.42
C GLY A 102 26.71 -17.44 3.39
N GLU A 103 25.55 -16.92 3.82
CA GLU A 103 24.64 -16.26 2.88
C GLU A 103 25.31 -15.06 2.22
N LYS A 104 25.38 -15.05 0.90
CA LYS A 104 25.89 -13.91 0.12
C LYS A 104 24.82 -12.82 0.01
N LEU A 105 25.16 -11.59 0.34
CA LEU A 105 24.33 -10.41 0.06
C LEU A 105 24.41 -10.02 -1.42
N PHE A 106 23.64 -8.99 -1.80
CA PHE A 106 23.80 -8.33 -3.10
C PHE A 106 25.11 -7.52 -3.10
N GLU A 107 25.63 -7.26 -4.29
CA GLU A 107 26.74 -6.32 -4.46
C GLU A 107 26.35 -4.90 -4.05
N TYR A 108 27.32 -4.14 -3.55
CA TYR A 108 27.09 -2.73 -3.24
C TYR A 108 27.00 -1.88 -4.52
N PRO A 109 26.19 -0.82 -4.53
CA PRO A 109 25.27 -0.43 -3.47
C PRO A 109 23.99 -1.26 -3.49
N PHE A 110 23.36 -1.41 -2.31
CA PHE A 110 22.04 -2.00 -2.17
C PHE A 110 21.18 -1.18 -1.20
N VAL A 111 19.88 -1.47 -1.15
CA VAL A 111 18.91 -0.73 -0.32
C VAL A 111 18.44 -1.61 0.82
N VAL A 112 18.55 -1.09 2.05
CA VAL A 112 17.99 -1.69 3.26
C VAL A 112 16.71 -0.95 3.63
N LYS A 113 15.63 -1.68 3.84
CA LYS A 113 14.32 -1.09 4.18
C LYS A 113 13.72 -1.80 5.39
N TRP A 114 13.41 -1.05 6.42
CA TRP A 114 12.61 -1.57 7.52
C TRP A 114 11.19 -1.89 7.06
N SER A 115 10.61 -3.00 7.56
CA SER A 115 9.28 -3.47 7.15
C SER A 115 8.16 -2.48 7.50
N LYS A 116 8.28 -1.79 8.63
CA LYS A 116 7.33 -0.76 9.08
C LYS A 116 7.80 0.65 8.68
N GLY A 117 6.87 1.62 8.76
CA GLY A 117 7.14 3.03 8.48
C GLY A 117 6.82 3.44 7.04
N GLY A 118 6.56 4.73 6.85
CA GLY A 118 6.24 5.36 5.56
C GLY A 118 7.13 6.58 5.29
N GLY A 119 6.90 7.26 4.16
CA GLY A 119 7.64 8.49 3.83
C GLY A 119 9.14 8.31 3.57
N GLY A 120 9.61 7.09 3.36
CA GLY A 120 11.02 6.79 3.12
C GLY A 120 11.95 6.98 4.33
N VAL A 121 11.42 7.10 5.57
CA VAL A 121 12.23 7.35 6.78
C VAL A 121 13.22 6.22 7.03
N PHE A 122 12.79 4.97 6.85
CA PHE A 122 13.61 3.77 7.09
C PHE A 122 13.98 3.07 5.78
N VAL A 123 14.42 3.84 4.80
CA VAL A 123 14.93 3.36 3.51
C VAL A 123 16.33 3.94 3.32
N HIS A 124 17.33 3.09 3.30
CA HIS A 124 18.73 3.47 3.30
C HIS A 124 19.46 2.86 2.11
N LEU A 125 20.22 3.68 1.37
CA LEU A 125 21.18 3.22 0.39
C LEU A 125 22.48 2.88 1.14
N VAL A 126 22.97 1.66 0.97
CA VAL A 126 24.16 1.14 1.64
C VAL A 126 25.25 0.93 0.60
N LYS A 127 26.41 1.56 0.78
CA LYS A 127 27.51 1.57 -0.18
C LYS A 127 28.66 0.67 0.24
N ASN A 128 28.71 0.26 1.51
CA ASN A 128 29.77 -0.59 2.06
C ASN A 128 29.32 -1.25 3.38
N GLU A 129 30.12 -2.18 3.85
CA GLU A 129 29.83 -2.96 5.05
C GLU A 129 29.71 -2.11 6.33
N LYS A 130 30.51 -1.06 6.47
CA LYS A 130 30.45 -0.16 7.65
C LYS A 130 29.09 0.54 7.73
N GLU A 131 28.59 1.04 6.59
CA GLU A 131 27.26 1.65 6.52
C GLU A 131 26.15 0.65 6.83
N LEU A 132 26.29 -0.61 6.37
CA LEU A 132 25.33 -1.67 6.67
C LEU A 132 25.21 -1.88 8.19
N PHE A 133 26.33 -2.13 8.87
CA PHE A 133 26.33 -2.36 10.31
C PHE A 133 25.81 -1.15 11.08
N TYR A 134 26.18 0.06 10.70
CA TYR A 134 25.67 1.28 11.31
C TYR A 134 24.14 1.39 11.23
N ILE A 135 23.54 1.11 10.06
CA ILE A 135 22.09 1.15 9.86
C ILE A 135 21.39 0.04 10.64
N LEU A 136 21.94 -1.17 10.63
CA LEU A 136 21.35 -2.30 11.35
C LEU A 136 21.37 -2.11 12.87
N GLU A 137 22.42 -1.49 13.42
CA GLU A 137 22.48 -1.15 14.85
C GLU A 137 21.45 -0.06 15.21
N GLN A 138 21.20 0.91 14.34
CA GLN A 138 20.10 1.86 14.57
C GLN A 138 18.73 1.15 14.64
N PHE A 139 18.51 0.11 13.85
CA PHE A 139 17.26 -0.67 13.89
C PHE A 139 17.07 -1.40 15.24
N ARG A 140 18.14 -1.84 15.89
CA ARG A 140 18.09 -2.51 17.20
C ARG A 140 17.41 -1.65 18.27
N GLY A 141 17.59 -0.32 18.23
CA GLY A 141 16.99 0.62 19.19
C GLY A 141 15.46 0.72 19.14
N TYR A 142 14.82 0.24 18.09
CA TYR A 142 13.36 0.38 17.89
C TYR A 142 12.55 -0.84 18.35
N GLU A 143 13.12 -2.04 18.40
CA GLU A 143 12.41 -3.25 18.86
C GLU A 143 13.41 -4.19 19.59
N LYS A 144 13.00 -4.84 20.68
CA LYS A 144 13.87 -5.74 21.50
C LYS A 144 14.50 -6.88 20.69
N LYS A 145 13.80 -7.39 19.65
CA LYS A 145 14.31 -8.43 18.72
C LYS A 145 14.83 -7.87 17.41
N GLY A 146 14.84 -6.55 17.26
CA GLY A 146 15.01 -5.87 15.99
C GLY A 146 13.80 -6.02 15.07
N PRO A 147 13.52 -5.01 14.21
CA PRO A 147 12.42 -5.09 13.26
C PRO A 147 12.72 -6.05 12.13
N SER A 148 11.69 -6.62 11.52
CA SER A 148 11.84 -7.25 10.21
C SER A 148 12.24 -6.22 9.17
N PHE A 149 13.18 -6.57 8.29
CA PHE A 149 13.67 -5.70 7.23
C PHE A 149 13.93 -6.48 5.95
N ILE A 150 14.08 -5.76 4.86
CA ILE A 150 14.43 -6.32 3.55
C ILE A 150 15.71 -5.68 3.01
N ILE A 151 16.48 -6.45 2.27
CA ILE A 151 17.61 -5.99 1.47
C ILE A 151 17.29 -6.24 -0.01
N GLN A 152 17.52 -5.22 -0.85
CA GLN A 152 17.27 -5.26 -2.29
C GLN A 152 18.45 -4.63 -3.02
N PRO A 153 18.86 -5.12 -4.20
CA PRO A 153 19.89 -4.45 -4.98
C PRO A 153 19.44 -3.03 -5.33
N TYR A 154 20.39 -2.11 -5.44
CA TYR A 154 20.08 -0.80 -6.01
C TYR A 154 19.85 -0.95 -7.51
N ILE A 155 18.64 -0.65 -7.95
CA ILE A 155 18.28 -0.70 -9.37
C ILE A 155 18.45 0.70 -9.95
N GLU A 156 19.31 0.82 -10.94
CA GLU A 156 19.46 2.09 -11.66
C GLU A 156 18.16 2.50 -12.36
N HIS A 157 17.74 3.74 -12.13
CA HIS A 157 16.50 4.31 -12.63
C HIS A 157 16.66 5.81 -12.87
N ASP A 158 15.68 6.45 -13.49
CA ASP A 158 15.72 7.88 -13.85
C ASP A 158 15.34 8.81 -12.68
N HIS A 159 15.62 8.43 -11.43
CA HIS A 159 15.27 9.16 -10.20
C HIS A 159 13.78 9.49 -10.07
N CYS A 160 12.94 8.77 -10.80
CA CYS A 160 11.49 8.89 -10.76
C CYS A 160 10.87 7.55 -10.38
N ASP A 161 9.78 7.61 -9.63
CA ASP A 161 8.83 6.51 -9.51
C ASP A 161 7.45 6.94 -9.99
N LEU A 162 6.66 5.97 -10.41
CA LEU A 162 5.27 6.15 -10.80
C LEU A 162 4.37 5.70 -9.67
N ARG A 163 3.50 6.58 -9.21
CA ARG A 163 2.41 6.20 -8.32
C ARG A 163 1.16 5.91 -9.11
N VAL A 164 0.61 4.71 -8.94
CA VAL A 164 -0.71 4.33 -9.46
C VAL A 164 -1.67 4.29 -8.28
N VAL A 165 -2.65 5.19 -8.27
CA VAL A 165 -3.68 5.25 -7.23
C VAL A 165 -4.93 4.55 -7.73
N VAL A 166 -5.40 3.59 -6.94
CA VAL A 166 -6.65 2.85 -7.17
C VAL A 166 -7.72 3.43 -6.27
N ILE A 167 -8.84 3.82 -6.85
CA ILE A 167 -10.06 4.23 -6.15
C ILE A 167 -11.23 3.53 -6.84
N GLY A 168 -11.81 2.51 -6.19
CA GLY A 168 -12.81 1.68 -6.85
C GLY A 168 -12.26 1.01 -8.11
N ASN A 169 -12.82 1.36 -9.26
CA ASN A 169 -12.40 0.89 -10.58
C ASN A 169 -11.52 1.89 -11.34
N ARG A 170 -11.22 3.05 -10.77
CA ARG A 170 -10.35 4.06 -11.38
C ARG A 170 -8.89 3.84 -11.01
N PHE A 171 -8.03 4.06 -12.01
CA PHE A 171 -6.58 3.99 -11.90
C PHE A 171 -6.00 5.33 -12.34
N LEU A 172 -5.46 6.09 -11.41
CA LEU A 172 -4.92 7.43 -11.62
C LEU A 172 -3.41 7.39 -11.43
N THR A 173 -2.66 8.06 -12.28
CA THR A 173 -1.21 8.02 -12.29
C THR A 173 -0.59 9.41 -12.13
N TYR A 174 0.54 9.45 -11.46
CA TYR A 174 1.46 10.57 -11.48
C TYR A 174 2.88 10.11 -11.13
N TRP A 175 3.85 10.76 -11.75
CA TRP A 175 5.26 10.56 -11.50
C TRP A 175 5.73 11.40 -10.32
N ARG A 176 6.66 10.88 -9.56
CA ARG A 176 7.37 11.59 -8.51
C ARG A 176 8.85 11.53 -8.85
N CYS A 177 9.44 12.65 -9.24
CA CYS A 177 10.82 12.72 -9.66
C CYS A 177 11.65 13.53 -8.68
N GLN A 178 12.72 12.93 -8.18
CA GLN A 178 13.63 13.58 -7.25
C GLN A 178 14.44 14.67 -7.95
N GLN A 179 14.49 15.84 -7.32
CA GLN A 179 15.23 17.01 -7.84
C GLN A 179 16.44 17.37 -6.97
N THR A 180 16.52 16.79 -5.77
CA THR A 180 17.59 17.07 -4.81
C THR A 180 18.82 16.21 -5.12
N PRO A 181 20.00 16.79 -5.40
CA PRO A 181 21.23 16.04 -5.63
C PRO A 181 21.54 15.09 -4.46
N GLY A 182 21.89 13.85 -4.77
CA GLY A 182 22.27 12.85 -3.78
C GLY A 182 21.10 12.16 -3.05
N GLU A 183 19.86 12.66 -3.18
CA GLU A 183 18.68 11.96 -2.66
C GLU A 183 18.15 10.95 -3.69
N PHE A 184 18.07 9.68 -3.32
CA PHE A 184 17.63 8.61 -4.21
C PHE A 184 16.14 8.26 -4.06
N ARG A 185 15.49 8.72 -2.98
CA ARG A 185 14.08 8.44 -2.70
C ARG A 185 13.16 9.44 -3.38
N SER A 186 12.12 8.97 -4.04
CA SER A 186 11.17 9.80 -4.80
C SER A 186 9.98 10.30 -3.96
N ASN A 187 10.15 10.44 -2.64
CA ASN A 187 9.09 10.94 -1.78
C ASN A 187 8.92 12.47 -1.90
N VAL A 188 7.69 12.95 -2.08
CA VAL A 188 7.37 14.39 -2.14
C VAL A 188 7.83 15.12 -0.88
N SER A 189 7.70 14.51 0.30
CA SER A 189 8.21 15.05 1.56
C SER A 189 9.74 15.20 1.63
N ARG A 190 10.46 14.66 0.63
CA ARG A 190 11.92 14.75 0.48
C ARG A 190 12.35 15.52 -0.75
N GLY A 191 11.48 16.39 -1.26
CA GLY A 191 11.80 17.27 -2.38
C GLY A 191 11.47 16.77 -3.78
N ALA A 192 10.89 15.56 -3.91
CA ALA A 192 10.44 15.10 -5.21
C ALA A 192 9.27 15.95 -5.74
N LYS A 193 9.31 16.28 -7.02
CA LYS A 193 8.23 16.99 -7.72
C LYS A 193 7.30 16.02 -8.42
N ILE A 194 6.03 16.43 -8.53
CA ILE A 194 4.98 15.68 -9.21
C ILE A 194 4.92 16.10 -10.66
N PHE A 195 4.83 15.10 -11.56
CA PHE A 195 4.64 15.29 -13.00
C PHE A 195 3.55 14.37 -13.50
N TYR A 196 2.91 14.74 -14.60
CA TYR A 196 1.85 13.97 -15.25
C TYR A 196 2.24 13.66 -16.68
N ASN A 197 1.82 12.49 -17.18
CA ASN A 197 1.97 12.09 -18.58
C ASN A 197 3.42 12.10 -19.11
N LEU A 198 4.43 11.87 -18.22
CA LEU A 198 5.83 11.84 -18.66
C LEU A 198 6.12 10.69 -19.63
N ASN A 199 5.50 9.53 -19.41
CA ASN A 199 5.66 8.37 -20.27
C ASN A 199 4.37 7.54 -20.31
N PRO A 200 3.44 7.84 -21.23
CA PRO A 200 2.15 7.15 -21.32
C PRO A 200 2.27 5.64 -21.51
N LYS A 201 3.29 5.14 -22.21
CA LYS A 201 3.50 3.69 -22.42
C LYS A 201 3.83 2.98 -21.10
N LEU A 202 4.71 3.57 -20.29
CA LEU A 202 5.07 3.01 -18.97
C LEU A 202 3.90 3.13 -17.99
N GLU A 203 3.13 4.22 -18.04
CA GLU A 203 1.93 4.41 -17.23
C GLU A 203 0.88 3.32 -17.54
N GLN A 204 0.60 3.05 -18.80
CA GLN A 204 -0.31 1.97 -19.21
C GLN A 204 0.18 0.58 -18.76
N LYS A 205 1.49 0.33 -18.86
CA LYS A 205 2.09 -0.91 -18.36
C LYS A 205 1.89 -1.06 -16.84
N ALA A 206 2.13 0.00 -16.07
CA ALA A 206 1.91 0.01 -14.63
C ALA A 206 0.44 -0.17 -14.26
N ILE A 207 -0.47 0.52 -14.94
CA ILE A 207 -1.92 0.37 -14.77
C ILE A 207 -2.35 -1.08 -15.01
N SER A 208 -1.87 -1.70 -16.09
CA SER A 208 -2.20 -3.11 -16.42
C SER A 208 -1.77 -4.07 -15.32
N LEU A 209 -0.54 -3.93 -14.82
CA LEU A 209 -0.04 -4.74 -13.72
C LEU A 209 -0.78 -4.47 -12.40
N THR A 210 -1.12 -3.21 -12.13
CA THR A 210 -1.92 -2.85 -10.95
C THR A 210 -3.34 -3.43 -11.03
N LYS A 211 -3.97 -3.42 -12.21
CA LYS A 211 -5.26 -4.09 -12.43
C LYS A 211 -5.17 -5.59 -12.15
N LYS A 212 -4.12 -6.26 -12.64
CA LYS A 212 -3.87 -7.68 -12.35
C LYS A 212 -3.74 -7.93 -10.83
N LEU A 213 -3.00 -7.08 -10.12
CA LEU A 213 -2.89 -7.17 -8.66
C LEU A 213 -4.25 -7.01 -7.99
N CYS A 214 -5.00 -5.95 -8.34
CA CYS A 214 -6.32 -5.68 -7.75
C CYS A 214 -7.33 -6.81 -8.01
N GLN A 215 -7.33 -7.40 -9.21
CA GLN A 215 -8.20 -8.54 -9.55
C GLN A 215 -7.90 -9.77 -8.67
N LYS A 216 -6.62 -10.05 -8.37
CA LYS A 216 -6.21 -11.17 -7.53
C LYS A 216 -6.42 -10.95 -6.03
N THR A 217 -6.43 -9.70 -5.59
CA THR A 217 -6.37 -9.33 -4.17
C THR A 217 -7.62 -8.63 -3.64
N GLY A 218 -8.48 -8.16 -4.52
CA GLY A 218 -9.64 -7.36 -4.15
C GLY A 218 -9.32 -5.93 -3.71
N ILE A 219 -8.06 -5.48 -3.78
CA ILE A 219 -7.68 -4.11 -3.43
C ILE A 219 -8.45 -3.11 -4.30
N ASN A 220 -9.18 -2.20 -3.66
CA ASN A 220 -10.00 -1.19 -4.34
C ASN A 220 -9.82 0.23 -3.78
N LEU A 221 -8.87 0.44 -2.85
CA LEU A 221 -8.44 1.76 -2.39
C LEU A 221 -7.01 1.68 -1.84
N ALA A 222 -6.03 2.02 -2.66
CA ALA A 222 -4.62 2.06 -2.30
C ALA A 222 -3.79 2.83 -3.35
N ALA A 223 -2.56 3.19 -3.01
CA ALA A 223 -1.58 3.69 -3.96
C ALA A 223 -0.40 2.70 -4.06
N MET A 224 -0.03 2.30 -5.27
CA MET A 224 1.12 1.47 -5.59
C MET A 224 2.27 2.34 -6.06
N ASP A 225 3.44 2.14 -5.47
CA ASP A 225 4.67 2.79 -5.90
C ASP A 225 5.45 1.84 -6.80
N ILE A 226 5.72 2.26 -8.03
CA ILE A 226 6.32 1.45 -9.09
C ILE A 226 7.52 2.19 -9.67
N MET A 227 8.66 1.54 -9.62
CA MET A 227 9.89 2.03 -10.24
C MET A 227 10.10 1.34 -11.59
N PHE A 228 10.71 2.05 -12.53
CA PHE A 228 11.20 1.46 -13.77
C PHE A 228 12.72 1.51 -13.81
N SER A 229 13.37 0.38 -14.08
CA SER A 229 14.80 0.35 -14.35
C SER A 229 15.14 1.17 -15.61
N LYS A 230 16.42 1.43 -15.86
CA LYS A 230 16.88 2.04 -17.13
C LYS A 230 16.37 1.27 -18.35
N ASP A 231 16.29 -0.07 -18.25
CA ASP A 231 15.74 -0.95 -19.31
C ASP A 231 14.20 -0.93 -19.35
N LYS A 232 13.55 -0.03 -18.62
CA LYS A 232 12.08 0.11 -18.57
C LYS A 232 11.34 -1.14 -18.05
N LYS A 233 11.99 -1.94 -17.20
CA LYS A 233 11.36 -3.04 -16.47
C LYS A 233 10.67 -2.47 -15.23
N PRO A 234 9.38 -2.78 -14.99
CA PRO A 234 8.65 -2.31 -13.82
C PRO A 234 8.98 -3.12 -12.58
N PHE A 235 9.08 -2.46 -11.44
CA PHE A 235 9.23 -3.09 -10.13
C PHE A 235 8.29 -2.41 -9.12
N PHE A 236 7.37 -3.19 -8.53
CA PHE A 236 6.53 -2.74 -7.45
C PHE A 236 7.34 -2.62 -6.16
N LEU A 237 7.28 -1.47 -5.52
CA LEU A 237 8.06 -1.17 -4.33
C LEU A 237 7.24 -1.30 -3.05
N GLU A 238 6.00 -0.80 -3.07
CA GLU A 238 5.16 -0.68 -1.88
C GLU A 238 3.68 -0.50 -2.24
N ILE A 239 2.79 -0.94 -1.34
CA ILE A 239 1.36 -0.63 -1.36
C ILE A 239 1.05 0.29 -0.19
N ASN A 240 0.52 1.47 -0.49
CA ASN A 240 0.15 2.48 0.50
C ASN A 240 -1.38 2.56 0.62
N TYR A 241 -1.95 2.04 1.72
CA TYR A 241 -3.39 2.11 2.01
C TYR A 241 -3.81 3.48 2.59
N GLY A 242 -2.85 4.26 3.09
CA GLY A 242 -3.01 5.68 3.39
C GLY A 242 -2.01 6.47 2.56
N PHE A 243 -2.49 7.35 1.71
CA PHE A 243 -1.65 8.06 0.75
C PHE A 243 -2.02 9.55 0.65
N GLY A 244 -1.03 10.38 0.28
CA GLY A 244 -1.25 11.81 0.03
C GLY A 244 -2.03 12.03 -1.27
N VAL A 245 -2.85 13.06 -1.28
CA VAL A 245 -3.79 13.35 -2.38
C VAL A 245 -3.33 14.51 -3.30
N HIS A 246 -2.16 15.10 -3.07
CA HIS A 246 -1.65 16.22 -3.88
C HIS A 246 -1.57 15.87 -5.37
N GLY A 247 -1.06 14.67 -5.69
CA GLY A 247 -0.98 14.21 -7.07
C GLY A 247 -2.32 13.85 -7.72
N LEU A 248 -3.43 13.95 -6.99
CA LEU A 248 -4.78 13.74 -7.49
C LEU A 248 -5.54 15.06 -7.72
N GLY A 249 -4.88 16.21 -7.61
CA GLY A 249 -5.52 17.52 -7.65
C GLY A 249 -6.05 18.00 -6.29
N GLY A 250 -5.55 17.40 -5.18
CA GLY A 250 -5.89 17.80 -3.83
C GLY A 250 -7.09 17.08 -3.23
N PHE A 251 -7.46 17.52 -2.02
CA PHE A 251 -8.46 16.83 -1.19
C PHE A 251 -9.87 16.83 -1.80
N GLN A 252 -10.29 17.97 -2.36
CA GLN A 252 -11.63 18.10 -2.92
C GLN A 252 -11.83 17.14 -4.11
N ARG A 253 -10.87 17.13 -5.04
CA ARG A 253 -10.91 16.24 -6.20
C ARG A 253 -10.87 14.75 -5.80
N TYR A 254 -10.04 14.41 -4.83
CA TYR A 254 -10.01 13.05 -4.28
C TYR A 254 -11.37 12.65 -3.69
N LYS A 255 -12.01 13.54 -2.92
CA LYS A 255 -13.34 13.29 -2.31
C LYS A 255 -14.42 13.06 -3.36
N GLU A 256 -14.42 13.84 -4.45
CA GLU A 256 -15.35 13.66 -5.57
C GLU A 256 -15.20 12.27 -6.19
N ILE A 257 -13.97 11.91 -6.61
CA ILE A 257 -13.67 10.61 -7.21
C ILE A 257 -14.03 9.46 -6.27
N LEU A 258 -13.68 9.58 -4.99
CA LEU A 258 -14.00 8.58 -3.97
C LEU A 258 -15.51 8.34 -3.87
N ASN A 259 -16.31 9.42 -3.80
CA ASN A 259 -17.76 9.29 -3.67
C ASN A 259 -18.41 8.67 -4.92
N GLU A 260 -17.95 9.04 -6.13
CA GLU A 260 -18.41 8.44 -7.38
C GLU A 260 -18.12 6.92 -7.42
N GLU A 261 -16.89 6.53 -7.07
CA GLU A 261 -16.47 5.12 -7.10
C GLU A 261 -17.11 4.28 -6.00
N VAL A 262 -17.29 4.84 -4.80
CA VAL A 262 -18.03 4.15 -3.73
C VAL A 262 -19.49 3.95 -4.12
N LYS A 263 -20.14 4.93 -4.74
CA LYS A 263 -21.50 4.79 -5.26
C LYS A 263 -21.60 3.69 -6.31
N THR A 264 -20.63 3.61 -7.22
CA THR A 264 -20.53 2.55 -8.23
C THR A 264 -20.36 1.17 -7.56
N TRP A 265 -19.50 1.06 -6.55
CA TRP A 265 -19.31 -0.16 -5.79
C TRP A 265 -20.59 -0.57 -5.03
N ILE A 266 -21.26 0.35 -4.36
CA ILE A 266 -22.54 0.11 -3.68
C ILE A 266 -23.55 -0.50 -4.66
N ASN A 267 -23.73 0.12 -5.82
CA ASN A 267 -24.66 -0.38 -6.84
C ASN A 267 -24.31 -1.81 -7.29
N SER A 268 -23.03 -2.14 -7.40
CA SER A 268 -22.61 -3.50 -7.76
C SER A 268 -22.95 -4.52 -6.66
N VAL A 269 -22.77 -4.15 -5.38
CA VAL A 269 -23.11 -5.00 -4.24
C VAL A 269 -24.63 -5.25 -4.17
N LEU A 270 -25.43 -4.20 -4.35
CA LEU A 270 -26.89 -4.31 -4.32
C LEU A 270 -27.41 -5.24 -5.42
N LYS A 271 -26.95 -5.07 -6.67
CA LYS A 271 -27.30 -5.95 -7.80
C LYS A 271 -26.93 -7.43 -7.56
N ASN A 272 -25.83 -7.70 -6.91
CA ASN A 272 -25.39 -9.07 -6.60
C ASN A 272 -26.23 -9.71 -5.48
N ASN A 273 -26.72 -8.92 -4.53
CA ASN A 273 -27.61 -9.41 -3.48
C ASN A 273 -29.00 -9.75 -4.02
N ASP A 274 -29.54 -8.94 -4.95
CA ASP A 274 -30.82 -9.23 -5.58
C ASP A 274 -30.81 -10.53 -6.40
N LYS A 275 -29.68 -10.86 -7.06
CA LYS A 275 -29.51 -12.12 -7.78
C LYS A 275 -29.44 -13.36 -6.87
N LYS A 276 -28.97 -13.22 -5.63
CA LYS A 276 -28.91 -14.30 -4.65
C LYS A 276 -30.26 -14.56 -3.95
N SER A 277 -31.18 -13.61 -3.98
CA SER A 277 -32.53 -13.73 -3.40
C SER A 277 -33.57 -14.30 -4.39
N VAL A 278 -33.19 -14.56 -5.63
CA VAL A 278 -34.08 -15.11 -6.70
C VAL A 278 -33.78 -16.58 -7.01
N ILE A 279 -32.83 -17.21 -6.30
CA ILE A 279 -32.51 -18.63 -6.30
C ILE A 279 -32.90 -19.22 -4.94
#